data_db950458b657e0172d40897ead028f5d
#
_entry.id   db950458b657e0172d40897ead028f5d
#
_cell.length_a   1.000
_cell.length_b   1.000
_cell.length_c   1.000
_cell.angle_alpha   90.00
_cell.angle_beta   90.00
_cell.angle_gamma   90.00
#
_symmetry.space_group_name_H-M   'P 1'
#
loop_
_entity.id
_entity.type
_entity.pdbx_description
1 polymer ?
#
loop_
_entity_poly.entity_id
_entity_poly.type
_entity_poly.pdbx_seq_one_letter_code
_entity_poly.pdbx_strand_id
1 'polypeptide(L)'
;MTILTKTSAALALLGAVAGAQIPSHPDELSYPTLDFTPPAAEQYRHQLSNGVPVYVVPSHEFPLVDISFTFMGGAYLAPADQAGITSAMGSQMRRGGTTSVGADELDEQLAFLAANISTFAGGEQSGANLDCLKGNFDEAFGLFMDIVRQPGFDAEKLRIYKDQVLEGFKQRNDNPMGVAMPTMRRLAYGDDHYSTREATQASIEGITAESLGKLHGRIFHPGNLLVSVTGDVEVDEILDVLGAAFAGWESRPRNPNPPVPNHSIKPGLYHADTTQQDMPQGTTLIMGPGIQRDNPDAIALRIMNDILGGGGFTSRVTNRVRSDEGLAYTAMTRLQPQVWYRGLFFGFFQSKNRTVALATQIILEEIERIRNEPVTQAELDVAKNAMIEGFPQRFSSKQAILRQFVSDELTGRAADYWRTWRDRVAAVDAAAVQRVANEHLDPGSMAIFVVGDWDAIEGGDLEGRASMLEFFGGEVEHLPMLDPLTREPMESGDATGP
;
A
#
# COMPACT_ATOMS: atom_id res chain seq x y z
N MET A 1 -21.94 71.83 -40.40
CA MET A 1 -22.79 70.84 -41.09
C MET A 1 -21.86 69.67 -41.41
N THR A 2 -21.90 68.53 -40.82
CA THR A 2 -22.93 67.73 -40.23
C THR A 2 -22.26 66.70 -39.27
N ILE A 3 -22.63 66.81 -37.97
CA ILE A 3 -22.39 65.80 -36.98
C ILE A 3 -23.59 64.83 -37.13
N LEU A 4 -23.36 63.57 -37.22
CA LEU A 4 -24.24 62.46 -36.84
C LEU A 4 -23.74 61.16 -37.55
N THR A 5 -23.37 60.26 -36.76
CA THR A 5 -23.73 58.83 -36.62
C THR A 5 -22.50 57.98 -36.27
N LYS A 6 -22.20 57.94 -34.99
CA LYS A 6 -21.42 56.85 -34.37
C LYS A 6 -22.01 56.54 -33.01
N THR A 7 -23.20 56.00 -32.97
CA THR A 7 -23.85 55.51 -31.76
C THR A 7 -24.82 54.39 -32.13
N SER A 8 -24.36 53.21 -32.48
CA SER A 8 -25.20 52.02 -32.62
C SER A 8 -24.37 50.72 -32.72
N ALA A 9 -23.26 50.59 -31.99
CA ALA A 9 -22.54 49.29 -31.97
C ALA A 9 -22.14 48.85 -30.55
N ALA A 10 -22.73 49.46 -29.50
CA ALA A 10 -22.37 49.13 -28.11
C ALA A 10 -23.51 48.44 -27.31
N LEU A 11 -24.56 47.96 -27.95
CA LEU A 11 -25.70 47.37 -27.24
C LEU A 11 -26.04 45.91 -27.62
N ALA A 12 -25.10 45.16 -28.19
CA ALA A 12 -25.34 43.76 -28.59
C ALA A 12 -24.43 42.73 -27.86
N LEU A 13 -23.77 43.12 -26.79
CA LEU A 13 -22.88 42.21 -26.04
C LEU A 13 -23.32 41.97 -24.58
N LEU A 14 -24.56 42.28 -24.24
CA LEU A 14 -25.12 42.06 -22.89
C LEU A 14 -26.23 41.02 -22.81
N GLY A 15 -26.24 40.06 -23.73
CA GLY A 15 -27.34 39.08 -23.82
C GLY A 15 -26.88 37.63 -23.92
N ALA A 16 -25.96 37.16 -23.09
CA ALA A 16 -25.78 35.71 -22.90
C ALA A 16 -24.94 35.41 -21.64
N VAL A 17 -25.27 36.00 -20.50
CA VAL A 17 -25.04 35.31 -19.23
C VAL A 17 -26.26 34.41 -19.08
N ALA A 18 -26.24 33.27 -19.74
CA ALA A 18 -27.06 32.15 -19.33
C ALA A 18 -26.63 31.86 -17.89
N GLY A 19 -27.47 32.28 -16.94
CA GLY A 19 -27.24 31.97 -15.54
C GLY A 19 -27.11 30.47 -15.44
N ALA A 20 -25.90 30.01 -15.19
CA ALA A 20 -25.70 28.64 -14.74
C ALA A 20 -26.51 28.53 -13.45
N GLN A 21 -27.74 28.02 -13.55
CA GLN A 21 -28.54 27.70 -12.39
C GLN A 21 -27.76 26.64 -11.63
N ILE A 22 -27.20 27.03 -10.49
CA ILE A 22 -26.60 26.07 -9.59
C ILE A 22 -27.72 25.11 -9.17
N PRO A 23 -27.61 23.81 -9.44
CA PRO A 23 -28.63 22.85 -9.05
C PRO A 23 -28.91 22.94 -7.56
N SER A 24 -30.18 22.82 -7.17
CA SER A 24 -30.63 22.93 -5.77
C SER A 24 -30.31 21.64 -4.99
N HIS A 25 -30.10 20.52 -5.69
CA HIS A 25 -29.80 19.23 -5.12
C HIS A 25 -28.68 18.51 -5.95
N PRO A 26 -27.84 17.73 -5.32
CA PRO A 26 -26.79 16.96 -6.03
C PRO A 26 -27.30 16.06 -7.16
N ASP A 27 -28.52 15.52 -7.02
CA ASP A 27 -29.15 14.64 -8.01
C ASP A 27 -29.50 15.36 -9.33
N GLU A 28 -29.54 16.69 -9.31
CA GLU A 28 -29.81 17.53 -10.50
C GLU A 28 -28.50 17.79 -11.30
N LEU A 29 -27.34 17.40 -10.74
CA LEU A 29 -26.05 17.54 -11.42
C LEU A 29 -25.97 16.55 -12.59
N SER A 30 -25.69 17.06 -13.76
CA SER A 30 -25.36 16.25 -14.93
C SER A 30 -23.90 16.45 -15.30
N TYR A 31 -23.20 15.34 -15.49
CA TYR A 31 -21.80 15.35 -15.91
C TYR A 31 -21.69 14.87 -17.36
N PRO A 32 -20.77 15.42 -18.15
CA PRO A 32 -20.47 14.87 -19.47
C PRO A 32 -20.00 13.42 -19.33
N THR A 33 -20.28 12.61 -20.35
CA THR A 33 -19.76 11.25 -20.41
C THR A 33 -18.22 11.27 -20.30
N LEU A 34 -17.67 10.41 -19.47
CA LEU A 34 -16.22 10.29 -19.30
C LEU A 34 -15.56 9.79 -20.58
N ASP A 35 -14.94 10.70 -21.34
CA ASP A 35 -14.10 10.38 -22.48
C ASP A 35 -12.63 10.36 -22.05
N PHE A 36 -12.14 9.18 -21.70
CA PHE A 36 -10.78 8.97 -21.25
C PHE A 36 -10.22 7.66 -21.80
N THR A 37 -9.11 7.75 -22.52
CA THR A 37 -8.34 6.59 -22.97
C THR A 37 -7.06 6.50 -22.15
N PRO A 38 -6.83 5.38 -21.43
CA PRO A 38 -5.60 5.22 -20.66
C PRO A 38 -4.40 5.20 -21.60
N PRO A 39 -3.27 5.81 -21.22
CA PRO A 39 -2.04 5.78 -22.00
C PRO A 39 -1.56 4.33 -22.18
N ALA A 40 -0.96 4.04 -23.33
CA ALA A 40 -0.42 2.73 -23.64
C ALA A 40 1.07 2.67 -23.25
N ALA A 41 1.47 1.66 -22.50
CA ALA A 41 2.82 1.53 -21.97
C ALA A 41 3.90 1.47 -23.07
N GLU A 42 3.55 0.87 -24.21
CA GLU A 42 4.45 0.68 -25.36
C GLU A 42 4.94 2.01 -25.96
N GLN A 43 4.18 3.09 -25.79
CA GLN A 43 4.54 4.43 -26.30
C GLN A 43 5.71 5.05 -25.53
N TYR A 44 5.94 4.62 -24.30
CA TYR A 44 6.91 5.18 -23.37
C TYR A 44 8.04 4.22 -23.05
N ARG A 45 7.92 2.95 -23.48
CA ARG A 45 8.85 1.89 -23.17
C ARG A 45 9.99 1.83 -24.17
N HIS A 46 11.21 1.96 -23.66
CA HIS A 46 12.47 1.80 -24.37
C HIS A 46 13.28 0.66 -23.76
N GLN A 47 14.36 0.28 -24.40
CA GLN A 47 15.28 -0.74 -23.88
C GLN A 47 16.72 -0.33 -24.20
N LEU A 48 17.57 -0.32 -23.20
CA LEU A 48 18.99 -0.07 -23.39
C LEU A 48 19.68 -1.29 -24.03
N SER A 49 20.86 -1.06 -24.58
CA SER A 49 21.66 -2.12 -25.23
C SER A 49 22.02 -3.30 -24.31
N ASN A 50 22.10 -3.06 -22.99
CA ASN A 50 22.32 -4.08 -21.97
C ASN A 50 21.03 -4.80 -21.53
N GLY A 51 19.89 -4.52 -22.17
CA GLY A 51 18.61 -5.16 -21.91
C GLY A 51 17.75 -4.52 -20.81
N VAL A 52 18.21 -3.47 -20.11
CA VAL A 52 17.44 -2.80 -19.06
C VAL A 52 16.26 -2.06 -19.69
N PRO A 53 15.02 -2.31 -19.24
CA PRO A 53 13.85 -1.56 -19.69
C PRO A 53 13.84 -0.16 -19.06
N VAL A 54 13.46 0.83 -19.88
CA VAL A 54 13.36 2.24 -19.48
C VAL A 54 12.03 2.79 -19.95
N TYR A 55 11.26 3.39 -19.04
CA TYR A 55 10.08 4.18 -19.38
C TYR A 55 10.40 5.66 -19.31
N VAL A 56 10.14 6.40 -20.40
CA VAL A 56 10.39 7.84 -20.46
C VAL A 56 9.10 8.58 -20.81
N VAL A 57 8.72 9.53 -19.95
CA VAL A 57 7.58 10.44 -20.20
C VAL A 57 8.09 11.89 -20.12
N PRO A 58 8.49 12.52 -21.24
CA PRO A 58 9.00 13.89 -21.24
C PRO A 58 7.99 14.92 -20.76
N SER A 59 8.46 15.96 -20.07
CA SER A 59 7.66 17.08 -19.58
C SER A 59 8.47 18.35 -19.50
N HIS A 60 8.26 19.26 -20.42
CA HIS A 60 8.95 20.55 -20.48
C HIS A 60 8.18 21.70 -19.77
N GLU A 61 7.24 21.34 -18.89
CA GLU A 61 6.44 22.34 -18.13
C GLU A 61 7.28 23.02 -17.05
N PHE A 62 8.16 22.27 -16.40
CA PHE A 62 9.10 22.76 -15.40
C PHE A 62 10.50 22.19 -15.70
N PRO A 63 11.58 22.92 -15.36
CA PRO A 63 12.96 22.47 -15.56
C PRO A 63 13.37 21.45 -14.48
N LEU A 64 12.61 20.40 -14.32
CA LEU A 64 12.80 19.34 -13.33
C LEU A 64 13.05 18.01 -14.02
N VAL A 65 13.84 17.15 -13.41
CA VAL A 65 14.08 15.76 -13.85
C VAL A 65 13.86 14.83 -12.66
N ASP A 66 12.98 13.85 -12.87
CA ASP A 66 12.71 12.77 -11.93
C ASP A 66 13.18 11.44 -12.52
N ILE A 67 14.01 10.71 -11.80
CA ILE A 67 14.44 9.35 -12.15
C ILE A 67 14.10 8.41 -11.00
N SER A 68 13.50 7.27 -11.34
CA SER A 68 13.28 6.19 -10.39
C SER A 68 13.89 4.90 -10.91
N PHE A 69 14.70 4.26 -10.07
CA PHE A 69 15.24 2.92 -10.26
C PHE A 69 14.47 1.95 -9.38
N THR A 70 13.81 0.97 -9.97
CA THR A 70 13.07 -0.06 -9.25
C THR A 70 13.70 -1.42 -9.51
N PHE A 71 14.05 -2.12 -8.44
CA PHE A 71 14.69 -3.43 -8.48
C PHE A 71 13.79 -4.51 -7.92
N MET A 72 13.72 -5.65 -8.59
CA MET A 72 13.10 -6.84 -8.03
C MET A 72 13.99 -7.44 -6.95
N GLY A 73 13.50 -7.44 -5.72
CA GLY A 73 14.25 -7.93 -4.57
C GLY A 73 13.94 -7.14 -3.30
N GLY A 74 13.93 -7.83 -2.18
CA GLY A 74 13.58 -7.25 -0.89
C GLY A 74 13.73 -8.26 0.24
N ALA A 75 12.90 -8.16 1.27
CA ALA A 75 12.99 -8.96 2.49
C ALA A 75 12.94 -10.48 2.26
N TYR A 76 12.27 -10.93 1.20
CA TYR A 76 12.22 -12.36 0.86
C TYR A 76 13.61 -12.94 0.47
N LEU A 77 14.57 -12.09 0.14
CA LEU A 77 15.95 -12.47 -0.16
C LEU A 77 16.86 -12.40 1.07
N ALA A 78 16.42 -11.73 2.14
CA ALA A 78 17.20 -11.62 3.36
C ALA A 78 17.24 -12.96 4.13
N PRO A 79 18.35 -13.29 4.82
CA PRO A 79 18.39 -14.40 5.74
C PRO A 79 17.33 -14.28 6.83
N ALA A 80 16.77 -15.40 7.29
CA ALA A 80 15.68 -15.39 8.27
C ALA A 80 16.10 -14.79 9.63
N ASP A 81 17.35 -15.03 10.02
CA ASP A 81 17.96 -14.52 11.25
C ASP A 81 18.38 -13.04 11.18
N GLN A 82 18.26 -12.40 10.00
CA GLN A 82 18.60 -10.99 9.78
C GLN A 82 17.36 -10.15 9.49
N ALA A 83 16.24 -10.43 10.16
CA ALA A 83 15.03 -9.62 10.02
C ALA A 83 15.34 -8.13 10.32
N GLY A 84 14.88 -7.22 9.47
CA GLY A 84 15.17 -5.79 9.54
C GLY A 84 16.36 -5.33 8.67
N ILE A 85 17.23 -6.22 8.20
CA ILE A 85 18.38 -5.85 7.36
C ILE A 85 17.97 -5.12 6.08
N THR A 86 16.85 -5.49 5.47
CA THR A 86 16.37 -4.85 4.24
C THR A 86 16.01 -3.40 4.47
N SER A 87 15.26 -3.10 5.53
CA SER A 87 14.93 -1.72 5.90
C SER A 87 16.17 -0.91 6.27
N ALA A 88 17.11 -1.53 6.98
CA ALA A 88 18.40 -0.92 7.29
C ALA A 88 19.19 -0.59 6.00
N MET A 89 19.28 -1.53 5.06
CA MET A 89 19.94 -1.32 3.77
C MET A 89 19.31 -0.16 3.00
N GLY A 90 17.98 -0.17 2.82
CA GLY A 90 17.26 0.90 2.14
C GLY A 90 17.52 2.28 2.76
N SER A 91 17.54 2.37 4.09
CA SER A 91 17.84 3.62 4.81
C SER A 91 19.32 4.03 4.67
N GLN A 92 20.25 3.09 4.85
CA GLN A 92 21.67 3.38 4.95
C GLN A 92 22.35 3.60 3.60
N MET A 93 21.78 3.15 2.48
CA MET A 93 22.29 3.48 1.14
C MET A 93 22.40 4.98 0.93
N ARG A 94 21.40 5.77 1.36
CA ARG A 94 21.41 7.23 1.22
C ARG A 94 22.10 7.91 2.40
N ARG A 95 21.84 7.44 3.63
CA ARG A 95 22.32 8.08 4.85
C ARG A 95 23.76 7.76 5.21
N GLY A 96 24.27 6.63 4.72
CA GLY A 96 25.62 6.17 5.00
C GLY A 96 26.69 6.70 4.05
N GLY A 97 26.36 7.69 3.20
CA GLY A 97 27.28 8.19 2.19
C GLY A 97 27.58 7.16 1.09
N THR A 98 28.63 7.41 0.32
CA THR A 98 29.14 6.52 -0.71
C THR A 98 30.56 6.07 -0.38
N THR A 99 31.16 5.19 -1.19
CA THR A 99 32.57 4.83 -1.02
C THR A 99 33.52 5.99 -1.33
N SER A 100 33.08 7.02 -2.05
CA SER A 100 33.85 8.20 -2.49
C SER A 100 33.52 9.49 -1.73
N VAL A 101 32.27 9.60 -1.22
CA VAL A 101 31.77 10.82 -0.56
C VAL A 101 31.21 10.46 0.81
N GLY A 102 31.69 11.10 1.86
CA GLY A 102 31.22 10.89 3.23
C GLY A 102 29.75 11.32 3.40
N ALA A 103 29.08 10.80 4.43
CA ALA A 103 27.66 11.00 4.64
C ALA A 103 27.27 12.48 4.77
N ASP A 104 28.00 13.25 5.59
CA ASP A 104 27.71 14.67 5.82
C ASP A 104 28.03 15.54 4.59
N GLU A 105 29.14 15.23 3.90
CA GLU A 105 29.52 15.89 2.64
C GLU A 105 28.49 15.62 1.53
N LEU A 106 27.94 14.40 1.46
CA LEU A 106 26.88 14.05 0.52
C LEU A 106 25.60 14.88 0.78
N ASP A 107 25.25 15.08 2.06
CA ASP A 107 24.14 15.93 2.43
C ASP A 107 24.34 17.39 2.01
N GLU A 108 25.55 17.95 2.20
CA GLU A 108 25.92 19.29 1.78
C GLU A 108 25.87 19.44 0.24
N GLN A 109 26.44 18.50 -0.50
CA GLN A 109 26.44 18.52 -1.98
C GLN A 109 25.01 18.47 -2.53
N LEU A 110 24.15 17.58 -2.03
CA LEU A 110 22.76 17.49 -2.46
C LEU A 110 21.95 18.74 -2.12
N ALA A 111 22.18 19.33 -0.94
CA ALA A 111 21.55 20.59 -0.57
C ALA A 111 21.97 21.73 -1.49
N PHE A 112 23.26 21.81 -1.86
CA PHE A 112 23.78 22.81 -2.80
C PHE A 112 23.17 22.66 -4.20
N LEU A 113 23.00 21.42 -4.67
CA LEU A 113 22.41 21.10 -5.97
C LEU A 113 20.87 21.22 -5.97
N ALA A 114 20.24 21.51 -4.83
CA ALA A 114 18.79 21.40 -4.66
C ALA A 114 18.23 20.05 -5.20
N ALA A 115 18.99 18.99 -4.99
CA ALA A 115 18.65 17.64 -5.40
C ALA A 115 18.17 16.81 -4.22
N ASN A 116 17.12 16.02 -4.45
CA ASN A 116 16.62 15.07 -3.46
C ASN A 116 16.84 13.64 -3.96
N ILE A 117 17.56 12.84 -3.16
CA ILE A 117 17.74 11.43 -3.42
C ILE A 117 17.14 10.65 -2.26
N SER A 118 16.29 9.68 -2.57
CA SER A 118 15.73 8.77 -1.59
C SER A 118 16.01 7.32 -2.00
N THR A 119 16.21 6.46 -1.00
CA THR A 119 16.39 5.02 -1.20
C THR A 119 15.45 4.24 -0.30
N PHE A 120 14.98 3.10 -0.79
CA PHE A 120 14.11 2.21 -0.03
C PHE A 120 14.40 0.75 -0.35
N ALA A 121 14.08 -0.13 0.59
CA ALA A 121 14.02 -1.56 0.34
C ALA A 121 12.85 -2.14 1.15
N GLY A 122 11.92 -2.76 0.44
CA GLY A 122 10.68 -3.31 0.99
C GLY A 122 10.67 -4.83 1.06
N GLY A 123 9.46 -5.39 1.08
CA GLY A 123 9.26 -6.85 1.08
C GLY A 123 9.73 -7.51 -0.21
N GLU A 124 9.37 -6.95 -1.35
CA GLU A 124 9.50 -7.57 -2.68
C GLU A 124 10.25 -6.69 -3.68
N GLN A 125 10.35 -5.40 -3.43
CA GLN A 125 10.97 -4.41 -4.29
C GLN A 125 11.87 -3.49 -3.46
N SER A 126 12.93 -3.03 -4.11
CA SER A 126 13.84 -2.02 -3.59
C SER A 126 14.08 -0.96 -4.65
N GLY A 127 14.56 0.21 -4.27
CA GLY A 127 14.78 1.25 -5.28
C GLY A 127 15.45 2.49 -4.76
N ALA A 128 15.68 3.40 -5.71
CA ALA A 128 16.21 4.73 -5.47
C ALA A 128 15.51 5.73 -6.40
N ASN A 129 15.30 6.94 -5.90
CA ASN A 129 14.68 8.03 -6.66
C ASN A 129 15.58 9.25 -6.59
N LEU A 130 15.69 9.96 -7.70
CA LEU A 130 16.32 11.27 -7.84
C LEU A 130 15.27 12.26 -8.32
N ASP A 131 15.21 13.40 -7.68
CA ASP A 131 14.49 14.60 -8.09
C ASP A 131 15.44 15.78 -8.07
N CYS A 132 15.59 16.51 -9.17
CA CYS A 132 16.52 17.62 -9.27
C CYS A 132 16.14 18.64 -10.35
N LEU A 133 16.76 19.83 -10.30
CA LEU A 133 16.73 20.78 -11.39
C LEU A 133 17.51 20.25 -12.61
N LYS A 134 16.98 20.44 -13.83
CA LYS A 134 17.66 20.07 -15.08
C LYS A 134 19.09 20.61 -15.16
N GLY A 135 19.31 21.87 -14.72
CA GLY A 135 20.63 22.51 -14.75
C GLY A 135 21.67 21.86 -13.85
N ASN A 136 21.25 21.07 -12.87
CA ASN A 136 22.11 20.36 -11.92
C ASN A 136 22.11 18.84 -12.13
N PHE A 137 21.48 18.40 -13.23
CA PHE A 137 21.20 16.98 -13.47
C PHE A 137 22.46 16.12 -13.51
N ASP A 138 23.49 16.54 -14.25
CA ASP A 138 24.70 15.71 -14.45
C ASP A 138 25.41 15.42 -13.12
N GLU A 139 25.56 16.44 -12.25
CA GLU A 139 26.20 16.28 -10.95
C GLU A 139 25.30 15.47 -9.99
N ALA A 140 23.99 15.77 -9.93
CA ALA A 140 23.05 15.06 -9.07
C ALA A 140 22.90 13.60 -9.50
N PHE A 141 22.88 13.32 -10.80
CA PHE A 141 22.82 11.96 -11.33
C PHE A 141 24.11 11.19 -11.07
N GLY A 142 25.26 11.83 -11.11
CA GLY A 142 26.53 11.26 -10.67
C GLY A 142 26.47 10.74 -9.24
N LEU A 143 26.04 11.60 -8.30
CA LEU A 143 25.84 11.23 -6.88
C LEU A 143 24.79 10.13 -6.71
N PHE A 144 23.70 10.19 -7.47
CA PHE A 144 22.67 9.16 -7.47
C PHE A 144 23.23 7.79 -7.89
N MET A 145 24.02 7.75 -8.94
CA MET A 145 24.66 6.51 -9.40
C MET A 145 25.67 5.98 -8.38
N ASP A 146 26.40 6.84 -7.69
CA ASP A 146 27.32 6.43 -6.62
C ASP A 146 26.55 5.81 -5.44
N ILE A 147 25.45 6.43 -5.00
CA ILE A 147 24.58 5.89 -3.96
C ILE A 147 24.01 4.52 -4.37
N VAL A 148 23.55 4.38 -5.61
CA VAL A 148 22.95 3.13 -6.11
C VAL A 148 23.98 2.02 -6.30
N ARG A 149 25.20 2.33 -6.76
CA ARG A 149 26.20 1.33 -7.10
C ARG A 149 27.22 1.05 -5.99
N GLN A 150 27.54 2.07 -5.20
CA GLN A 150 28.65 2.04 -4.25
C GLN A 150 28.29 2.74 -2.93
N PRO A 151 27.20 2.32 -2.24
CA PRO A 151 26.87 2.90 -0.93
C PRO A 151 27.99 2.64 0.09
N GLY A 152 28.30 3.64 0.90
CA GLY A 152 29.37 3.58 1.88
C GLY A 152 29.04 2.81 3.14
N PHE A 153 27.73 2.77 3.52
CA PHE A 153 27.25 2.14 4.75
C PHE A 153 28.06 2.57 5.98
N ASP A 154 28.21 3.88 6.19
CA ASP A 154 28.99 4.44 7.30
C ASP A 154 28.60 3.80 8.65
N ALA A 155 29.61 3.39 9.43
CA ALA A 155 29.43 2.65 10.66
C ALA A 155 28.73 3.47 11.76
N GLU A 156 28.99 4.79 11.85
CA GLU A 156 28.37 5.67 12.83
C GLU A 156 26.90 5.96 12.47
N LYS A 157 26.60 6.21 11.19
CA LYS A 157 25.22 6.37 10.72
C LYS A 157 24.40 5.07 10.92
N LEU A 158 25.02 3.91 10.71
CA LEU A 158 24.40 2.61 10.98
C LEU A 158 24.15 2.42 12.50
N ARG A 159 25.08 2.80 13.35
CA ARG A 159 24.89 2.77 14.80
C ARG A 159 23.71 3.63 15.25
N ILE A 160 23.66 4.88 14.77
CA ILE A 160 22.55 5.80 15.07
C ILE A 160 21.20 5.20 14.59
N TYR A 161 21.18 4.61 13.40
CA TYR A 161 19.98 3.94 12.89
C TYR A 161 19.51 2.82 13.81
N LYS A 162 20.43 1.95 14.25
CA LYS A 162 20.13 0.84 15.17
C LYS A 162 19.53 1.35 16.48
N ASP A 163 20.16 2.37 17.10
CA ASP A 163 19.68 2.96 18.35
C ASP A 163 18.25 3.51 18.20
N GLN A 164 17.96 4.21 17.09
CA GLN A 164 16.63 4.75 16.80
C GLN A 164 15.58 3.64 16.61
N VAL A 165 15.95 2.57 15.91
CA VAL A 165 15.06 1.43 15.66
C VAL A 165 14.75 0.68 16.97
N LEU A 166 15.75 0.44 17.80
CA LEU A 166 15.59 -0.26 19.08
C LEU A 166 14.76 0.57 20.07
N GLU A 167 14.91 1.89 20.07
CA GLU A 167 14.05 2.76 20.88
C GLU A 167 12.59 2.67 20.42
N GLY A 168 12.34 2.65 19.12
CA GLY A 168 11.01 2.43 18.57
C GLY A 168 10.41 1.07 18.92
N PHE A 169 11.24 0.04 19.10
CA PHE A 169 10.76 -1.28 19.46
C PHE A 169 10.14 -1.34 20.87
N LYS A 170 10.63 -0.57 21.82
CA LYS A 170 10.10 -0.53 23.18
C LYS A 170 8.60 -0.19 23.24
N GLN A 171 8.11 0.54 22.23
CA GLN A 171 6.71 1.00 22.15
C GLN A 171 5.81 0.11 21.28
N ARG A 172 6.29 -1.05 20.81
CA ARG A 172 5.53 -1.92 19.88
C ARG A 172 4.19 -2.38 20.42
N ASN A 173 4.13 -2.66 21.72
CA ASN A 173 2.95 -3.21 22.36
C ASN A 173 2.01 -2.13 22.95
N ASP A 174 2.38 -0.84 22.85
CA ASP A 174 1.58 0.27 23.40
C ASP A 174 0.38 0.60 22.52
N ASN A 175 0.47 0.28 21.22
CA ASN A 175 -0.57 0.56 20.25
C ASN A 175 -1.27 -0.73 19.81
N PRO A 176 -2.60 -0.84 19.94
CA PRO A 176 -3.35 -2.02 19.49
C PRO A 176 -3.09 -2.41 18.04
N MET A 177 -2.90 -1.45 17.12
CA MET A 177 -2.58 -1.74 15.74
C MET A 177 -1.16 -2.29 15.57
N GLY A 178 -0.23 -1.89 16.44
CA GLY A 178 1.13 -2.45 16.51
C GLY A 178 1.14 -3.93 16.88
N VAL A 179 0.17 -4.37 17.66
CA VAL A 179 -0.07 -5.79 18.00
C VAL A 179 -0.92 -6.47 16.92
N ALA A 180 -2.01 -5.83 16.48
CA ALA A 180 -3.00 -6.42 15.60
C ALA A 180 -2.45 -6.78 14.22
N MET A 181 -1.73 -5.87 13.57
CA MET A 181 -1.32 -6.06 12.16
C MET A 181 -0.22 -7.11 11.97
N PRO A 182 0.84 -7.17 12.80
CA PRO A 182 1.81 -8.27 12.72
C PRO A 182 1.19 -9.62 13.05
N THR A 183 0.36 -9.68 14.11
CA THR A 183 -0.32 -10.92 14.51
C THR A 183 -1.28 -11.41 13.42
N MET A 184 -2.07 -10.52 12.81
CA MET A 184 -2.93 -10.87 11.67
C MET A 184 -2.12 -11.53 10.54
N ARG A 185 -0.98 -10.96 10.18
CA ARG A 185 -0.13 -11.53 9.13
C ARG A 185 0.42 -12.90 9.51
N ARG A 186 0.83 -13.08 10.78
CA ARG A 186 1.33 -14.35 11.30
C ARG A 186 0.24 -15.43 11.29
N LEU A 187 -0.96 -15.11 11.74
CA LEU A 187 -2.12 -16.01 11.67
C LEU A 187 -2.49 -16.38 10.22
N ALA A 188 -2.24 -15.46 9.27
CA ALA A 188 -2.59 -15.66 7.88
C ALA A 188 -1.53 -16.40 7.05
N TYR A 189 -0.25 -16.14 7.30
CA TYR A 189 0.85 -16.62 6.45
C TYR A 189 1.85 -17.53 7.17
N GLY A 190 1.69 -17.73 8.50
CA GLY A 190 2.60 -18.53 9.33
C GLY A 190 3.89 -17.79 9.69
N ASP A 191 4.65 -18.34 10.62
CA ASP A 191 5.85 -17.72 11.18
C ASP A 191 7.04 -17.75 10.21
N ASP A 192 7.08 -18.72 9.29
CA ASP A 192 8.23 -18.92 8.39
C ASP A 192 8.23 -17.97 7.18
N HIS A 193 7.11 -17.36 6.85
CA HIS A 193 7.01 -16.51 5.67
C HIS A 193 7.74 -15.18 5.87
N TYR A 194 8.48 -14.70 4.85
CA TYR A 194 9.27 -13.47 4.95
C TYR A 194 8.46 -12.23 5.35
N SER A 195 7.17 -12.17 5.00
CA SER A 195 6.31 -11.02 5.33
C SER A 195 5.85 -10.97 6.79
N THR A 196 6.08 -12.06 7.55
CA THR A 196 5.74 -12.17 8.97
C THR A 196 6.94 -12.04 9.88
N ARG A 197 8.14 -12.04 9.32
CA ARG A 197 9.38 -11.91 10.09
C ARG A 197 9.47 -10.54 10.73
N GLU A 198 9.51 -10.49 12.03
CA GLU A 198 9.70 -9.28 12.82
C GLU A 198 11.16 -9.16 13.26
N ALA A 199 11.71 -7.96 13.13
CA ALA A 199 13.06 -7.68 13.61
C ALA A 199 13.10 -7.70 15.14
N THR A 200 14.16 -8.29 15.70
CA THR A 200 14.46 -8.34 17.13
C THR A 200 15.68 -7.47 17.44
N GLN A 201 15.93 -7.22 18.74
CA GLN A 201 17.17 -6.56 19.15
C GLN A 201 18.39 -7.28 18.60
N ALA A 202 18.46 -8.58 18.75
CA ALA A 202 19.59 -9.38 18.26
C ALA A 202 19.79 -9.28 16.74
N SER A 203 18.68 -9.34 15.97
CA SER A 203 18.75 -9.20 14.51
C SER A 203 19.23 -7.82 14.06
N ILE A 204 18.78 -6.74 14.74
CA ILE A 204 19.22 -5.37 14.45
C ILE A 204 20.68 -5.14 14.87
N GLU A 205 21.09 -5.57 16.05
CA GLU A 205 22.47 -5.45 16.53
C GLU A 205 23.45 -6.22 15.63
N GLY A 206 23.02 -7.38 15.10
CA GLY A 206 23.80 -8.22 14.20
C GLY A 206 24.01 -7.63 12.79
N ILE A 207 23.30 -6.57 12.39
CA ILE A 207 23.49 -5.94 11.08
C ILE A 207 24.87 -5.26 11.02
N THR A 208 25.62 -5.50 9.97
CA THR A 208 26.93 -4.89 9.70
C THR A 208 26.97 -4.26 8.32
N ALA A 209 27.92 -3.36 8.06
CA ALA A 209 28.15 -2.81 6.72
C ALA A 209 28.43 -3.93 5.70
N GLU A 210 29.12 -5.00 6.10
CA GLU A 210 29.37 -6.16 5.26
C GLU A 210 28.08 -6.90 4.89
N SER A 211 27.19 -7.15 5.88
CA SER A 211 25.90 -7.82 5.62
C SER A 211 24.98 -6.97 4.74
N LEU A 212 24.97 -5.64 4.94
CA LEU A 212 24.26 -4.69 4.06
C LEU A 212 24.81 -4.76 2.63
N GLY A 213 26.14 -4.73 2.46
CA GLY A 213 26.79 -4.82 1.15
C GLY A 213 26.49 -6.13 0.41
N LYS A 214 26.44 -7.26 1.13
CA LYS A 214 26.07 -8.56 0.56
C LYS A 214 24.61 -8.55 0.03
N LEU A 215 23.67 -8.04 0.82
CA LEU A 215 22.28 -7.96 0.40
C LEU A 215 22.10 -6.95 -0.74
N HIS A 216 22.77 -5.80 -0.66
CA HIS A 216 22.80 -4.79 -1.73
C HIS A 216 23.26 -5.40 -3.06
N GLY A 217 24.40 -6.07 -3.10
CA GLY A 217 24.92 -6.71 -4.32
C GLY A 217 24.05 -7.82 -4.88
N ARG A 218 23.15 -8.40 -4.09
CA ARG A 218 22.13 -9.36 -4.54
C ARG A 218 20.94 -8.70 -5.22
N ILE A 219 20.59 -7.47 -4.83
CA ILE A 219 19.39 -6.78 -5.29
C ILE A 219 19.71 -5.72 -6.36
N PHE A 220 20.73 -4.89 -6.13
CA PHE A 220 21.04 -3.71 -6.93
C PHE A 220 22.00 -4.06 -8.08
N HIS A 221 21.46 -4.61 -9.15
CA HIS A 221 22.18 -4.88 -10.40
C HIS A 221 21.24 -4.80 -11.60
N PRO A 222 21.74 -4.56 -12.83
CA PRO A 222 20.93 -4.32 -14.03
C PRO A 222 19.89 -5.41 -14.34
N GLY A 223 20.15 -6.68 -14.01
CA GLY A 223 19.20 -7.77 -14.28
C GLY A 223 17.91 -7.73 -13.45
N ASN A 224 17.88 -6.94 -12.35
CA ASN A 224 16.68 -6.70 -11.55
C ASN A 224 16.03 -5.36 -11.82
N LEU A 225 16.73 -4.49 -12.57
CA LEU A 225 16.40 -3.06 -12.69
C LEU A 225 15.35 -2.79 -13.75
N LEU A 226 14.47 -1.89 -13.41
CA LEU A 226 13.58 -1.19 -14.31
C LEU A 226 13.67 0.30 -14.00
N VAL A 227 13.86 1.13 -15.04
CA VAL A 227 14.07 2.57 -14.91
C VAL A 227 12.82 3.31 -15.38
N SER A 228 12.47 4.39 -14.68
CA SER A 228 11.51 5.36 -15.17
C SER A 228 12.04 6.79 -15.05
N VAL A 229 11.79 7.60 -16.07
CA VAL A 229 12.23 8.98 -16.17
C VAL A 229 11.08 9.88 -16.59
N THR A 230 10.91 11.01 -15.93
CA THR A 230 10.02 12.08 -16.36
C THR A 230 10.67 13.44 -16.11
N GLY A 231 10.23 14.45 -16.80
CA GLY A 231 10.72 15.81 -16.66
C GLY A 231 11.22 16.42 -17.94
N ASP A 232 12.02 17.47 -17.80
CA ASP A 232 12.56 18.21 -18.94
C ASP A 232 13.77 17.49 -19.55
N VAL A 233 13.49 16.40 -20.24
CA VAL A 233 14.47 15.51 -20.89
C VAL A 233 14.09 15.23 -22.34
N GLU A 234 15.10 15.04 -23.20
CA GLU A 234 14.95 14.46 -24.51
C GLU A 234 15.18 12.94 -24.42
N VAL A 235 14.32 12.17 -25.10
CA VAL A 235 14.33 10.70 -24.97
C VAL A 235 15.68 10.10 -25.35
N ASP A 236 16.22 10.46 -26.50
CA ASP A 236 17.48 9.89 -26.99
C ASP A 236 18.66 10.28 -26.09
N GLU A 237 18.70 11.54 -25.60
CA GLU A 237 19.75 12.03 -24.71
C GLU A 237 19.76 11.27 -23.37
N ILE A 238 18.59 11.09 -22.75
CA ILE A 238 18.53 10.38 -21.46
C ILE A 238 18.84 8.88 -21.61
N LEU A 239 18.48 8.26 -22.74
CA LEU A 239 18.85 6.87 -23.01
C LEU A 239 20.37 6.72 -23.17
N ASP A 240 21.03 7.68 -23.85
CA ASP A 240 22.49 7.71 -23.99
C ASP A 240 23.18 7.89 -22.62
N VAL A 241 22.69 8.82 -21.78
CA VAL A 241 23.20 9.05 -20.41
C VAL A 241 23.08 7.78 -19.57
N LEU A 242 21.91 7.13 -19.56
CA LEU A 242 21.68 5.89 -18.83
C LEU A 242 22.56 4.76 -19.39
N GLY A 243 22.70 4.64 -20.70
CA GLY A 243 23.56 3.65 -21.35
C GLY A 243 25.01 3.80 -20.94
N ALA A 244 25.53 5.02 -20.91
CA ALA A 244 26.88 5.33 -20.45
C ALA A 244 27.07 5.04 -18.96
N ALA A 245 26.12 5.44 -18.11
CA ALA A 245 26.17 5.22 -16.66
C ALA A 245 26.13 3.73 -16.27
N PHE A 246 25.49 2.89 -17.10
CA PHE A 246 25.41 1.44 -16.86
C PHE A 246 26.57 0.66 -17.49
N ALA A 247 27.47 1.32 -18.21
CA ALA A 247 28.67 0.68 -18.75
C ALA A 247 29.51 0.06 -17.62
N GLY A 248 29.87 -1.21 -17.78
CA GLY A 248 30.67 -1.93 -16.77
C GLY A 248 29.91 -2.27 -15.46
N TRP A 249 28.62 -1.97 -15.37
CA TRP A 249 27.82 -2.45 -14.23
C TRP A 249 27.42 -3.92 -14.50
N GLU A 250 27.96 -4.83 -13.67
CA GLU A 250 27.76 -6.26 -13.83
C GLU A 250 26.28 -6.64 -13.73
N SER A 251 25.74 -7.24 -14.79
CA SER A 251 24.37 -7.76 -14.78
C SER A 251 24.38 -9.23 -14.34
N ARG A 252 23.40 -9.59 -13.52
CA ARG A 252 23.15 -10.96 -13.05
C ARG A 252 21.72 -11.37 -13.46
N PRO A 253 21.39 -12.67 -13.44
CA PRO A 253 20.01 -13.10 -13.65
C PRO A 253 19.05 -12.41 -12.68
N ARG A 254 17.86 -12.11 -13.15
CA ARG A 254 16.79 -11.54 -12.32
C ARG A 254 16.52 -12.45 -11.12
N ASN A 255 16.28 -11.84 -9.97
CA ASN A 255 15.90 -12.55 -8.76
C ASN A 255 14.60 -13.35 -8.96
N PRO A 256 14.45 -14.52 -8.32
CA PRO A 256 13.21 -15.28 -8.38
C PRO A 256 12.03 -14.49 -7.78
N ASN A 257 10.83 -14.87 -8.14
CA ASN A 257 9.63 -14.32 -7.50
C ASN A 257 9.60 -14.68 -6.00
N PRO A 258 8.96 -13.86 -5.17
CA PRO A 258 8.77 -14.14 -3.76
C PRO A 258 8.10 -15.50 -3.51
N PRO A 259 8.48 -16.21 -2.44
CA PRO A 259 7.89 -17.50 -2.11
C PRO A 259 6.41 -17.36 -1.74
N VAL A 260 5.65 -18.41 -2.03
CA VAL A 260 4.24 -18.54 -1.61
C VAL A 260 4.22 -19.08 -0.19
N PRO A 261 3.43 -18.49 0.74
CA PRO A 261 3.29 -19.02 2.09
C PRO A 261 2.63 -20.41 2.06
N ASN A 262 3.17 -21.34 2.84
CA ASN A 262 2.60 -22.67 3.03
C ASN A 262 1.80 -22.69 4.35
N HIS A 263 0.78 -21.87 4.43
CA HIS A 263 -0.04 -21.71 5.62
C HIS A 263 -1.48 -21.37 5.22
N SER A 264 -2.44 -21.68 6.09
CA SER A 264 -3.84 -21.28 5.95
C SER A 264 -4.36 -20.75 7.28
N ILE A 265 -5.23 -19.75 7.21
CA ILE A 265 -5.93 -19.23 8.38
C ILE A 265 -6.69 -20.35 9.06
N LYS A 266 -6.50 -20.53 10.36
CA LYS A 266 -7.33 -21.42 11.17
C LYS A 266 -8.52 -20.61 11.69
N PRO A 267 -9.76 -21.04 11.41
CA PRO A 267 -10.94 -20.41 11.99
C PRO A 267 -10.88 -20.47 13.52
N GLY A 268 -11.28 -19.39 14.17
CA GLY A 268 -11.25 -19.34 15.64
C GLY A 268 -11.40 -17.92 16.15
N LEU A 269 -11.54 -17.82 17.45
CA LEU A 269 -11.54 -16.56 18.19
C LEU A 269 -10.19 -16.41 18.91
N TYR A 270 -9.48 -15.36 18.58
CA TYR A 270 -8.14 -15.05 19.08
C TYR A 270 -8.17 -13.74 19.85
N HIS A 271 -7.40 -13.68 20.92
CA HIS A 271 -7.23 -12.47 21.71
C HIS A 271 -5.76 -12.19 21.98
N ALA A 272 -5.39 -10.92 22.05
CA ALA A 272 -4.10 -10.46 22.56
C ALA A 272 -4.28 -9.16 23.37
N ASP A 273 -3.46 -9.03 24.42
CA ASP A 273 -3.36 -7.83 25.23
C ASP A 273 -2.40 -6.79 24.62
N THR A 274 -2.44 -5.58 25.19
CA THR A 274 -1.43 -4.53 25.01
C THR A 274 -0.80 -4.20 26.36
N THR A 275 0.27 -3.40 26.38
CA THR A 275 0.86 -2.91 27.63
C THR A 275 -0.05 -1.96 28.39
N GLN A 276 -1.01 -1.33 27.72
CA GLN A 276 -2.00 -0.47 28.34
C GLN A 276 -3.12 -1.32 28.95
N GLN A 277 -3.18 -1.36 30.26
CA GLN A 277 -4.31 -1.94 31.01
C GLN A 277 -5.53 -1.00 30.94
N ASP A 278 -6.72 -1.56 31.15
CA ASP A 278 -8.00 -0.83 31.19
C ASP A 278 -8.28 -0.02 29.90
N MET A 279 -7.92 -0.54 28.74
CA MET A 279 -8.22 0.12 27.48
C MET A 279 -9.74 0.24 27.26
N PRO A 280 -10.26 1.47 26.98
CA PRO A 280 -11.69 1.69 26.82
C PRO A 280 -12.27 1.14 25.51
N GLN A 281 -11.42 0.73 24.58
CA GLN A 281 -11.78 0.24 23.23
C GLN A 281 -11.03 -1.02 22.87
N GLY A 282 -11.76 -1.96 22.25
CA GLY A 282 -11.18 -3.10 21.55
C GLY A 282 -10.96 -2.80 20.06
N THR A 283 -9.85 -3.32 19.54
CA THR A 283 -9.54 -3.35 18.11
C THR A 283 -9.81 -4.74 17.58
N THR A 284 -10.66 -4.87 16.56
CA THR A 284 -11.08 -6.17 16.03
C THR A 284 -10.76 -6.31 14.54
N LEU A 285 -10.22 -7.47 14.19
CA LEU A 285 -9.99 -7.94 12.83
C LEU A 285 -10.77 -9.23 12.61
N ILE A 286 -11.63 -9.28 11.59
CA ILE A 286 -12.31 -10.49 11.12
C ILE A 286 -11.65 -10.86 9.81
N MET A 287 -10.83 -11.90 9.79
CA MET A 287 -9.97 -12.18 8.63
C MET A 287 -10.27 -13.51 7.98
N GLY A 288 -10.22 -13.52 6.66
CA GLY A 288 -10.35 -14.70 5.81
C GLY A 288 -9.37 -14.68 4.63
N PRO A 289 -9.28 -15.78 3.89
CA PRO A 289 -8.44 -15.82 2.71
C PRO A 289 -8.93 -14.83 1.65
N GLY A 290 -8.00 -14.03 1.11
CA GLY A 290 -8.25 -13.17 -0.05
C GLY A 290 -7.92 -13.87 -1.35
N ILE A 291 -7.46 -13.10 -2.33
CA ILE A 291 -7.14 -13.58 -3.68
C ILE A 291 -5.74 -13.12 -4.11
N GLN A 292 -5.24 -13.73 -5.16
CA GLN A 292 -4.14 -13.17 -5.94
C GLN A 292 -4.64 -12.02 -6.82
N ARG A 293 -3.79 -11.03 -7.10
CA ARG A 293 -4.14 -9.81 -7.86
C ARG A 293 -4.77 -10.09 -9.23
N ASP A 294 -4.24 -11.10 -9.92
CA ASP A 294 -4.66 -11.45 -11.27
C ASP A 294 -5.75 -12.54 -11.32
N ASN A 295 -6.42 -12.78 -10.18
CA ASN A 295 -7.60 -13.64 -10.12
C ASN A 295 -8.68 -13.09 -11.07
N PRO A 296 -9.34 -13.92 -11.90
CA PRO A 296 -10.40 -13.49 -12.81
C PRO A 296 -11.56 -12.77 -12.10
N ASP A 297 -11.84 -13.11 -10.85
CA ASP A 297 -12.89 -12.50 -10.04
C ASP A 297 -12.49 -11.20 -9.34
N ALA A 298 -11.24 -10.73 -9.51
CA ALA A 298 -10.71 -9.58 -8.77
C ALA A 298 -11.56 -8.30 -8.91
N ILE A 299 -12.15 -8.06 -10.09
CA ILE A 299 -13.00 -6.89 -10.32
C ILE A 299 -14.34 -7.03 -9.60
N ALA A 300 -15.02 -8.18 -9.75
CA ALA A 300 -16.29 -8.44 -9.08
C ALA A 300 -16.14 -8.44 -7.55
N LEU A 301 -15.06 -9.03 -7.02
CA LEU A 301 -14.72 -9.01 -5.60
C LEU A 301 -14.42 -7.61 -5.09
N ARG A 302 -13.82 -6.76 -5.90
CA ARG A 302 -13.59 -5.37 -5.52
C ARG A 302 -14.90 -4.59 -5.41
N ILE A 303 -15.82 -4.76 -6.36
CA ILE A 303 -17.15 -4.17 -6.32
C ILE A 303 -17.94 -4.72 -5.10
N MET A 304 -17.91 -6.02 -4.89
CA MET A 304 -18.50 -6.67 -3.73
C MET A 304 -17.99 -6.05 -2.42
N ASN A 305 -16.67 -5.93 -2.28
CA ASN A 305 -16.07 -5.35 -1.07
C ASN A 305 -16.43 -3.86 -0.91
N ASP A 306 -16.52 -3.10 -2.01
CA ASP A 306 -16.93 -1.69 -1.97
C ASP A 306 -18.33 -1.54 -1.41
N ILE A 307 -19.26 -2.37 -1.84
CA ILE A 307 -20.63 -2.42 -1.32
C ILE A 307 -20.67 -2.89 0.14
N LEU A 308 -19.88 -3.91 0.48
CA LEU A 308 -19.88 -4.51 1.81
C LEU A 308 -19.36 -3.56 2.88
N GLY A 309 -18.13 -3.02 2.70
CA GLY A 309 -17.48 -2.20 3.73
C GLY A 309 -16.36 -1.31 3.21
N GLY A 310 -16.01 -1.37 1.92
CA GLY A 310 -14.91 -0.61 1.33
C GLY A 310 -15.30 0.77 0.81
N GLY A 311 -16.56 1.00 0.50
CA GLY A 311 -17.09 2.25 -0.08
C GLY A 311 -17.37 3.38 0.92
N GLY A 312 -16.83 3.29 2.12
CA GLY A 312 -17.01 4.31 3.16
C GLY A 312 -18.49 4.45 3.56
N PHE A 313 -19.01 5.66 3.60
CA PHE A 313 -20.36 5.96 4.08
C PHE A 313 -21.51 5.36 3.22
N THR A 314 -21.23 4.85 2.05
CA THR A 314 -22.21 4.17 1.21
C THR A 314 -22.24 2.66 1.40
N SER A 315 -21.30 2.11 2.18
CA SER A 315 -21.18 0.68 2.39
C SER A 315 -22.04 0.18 3.56
N ARG A 316 -22.45 -1.09 3.48
CA ARG A 316 -23.36 -1.72 4.43
C ARG A 316 -22.80 -1.75 5.85
N VAL A 317 -21.56 -2.22 6.00
CA VAL A 317 -20.87 -2.32 7.31
C VAL A 317 -20.73 -0.95 7.96
N THR A 318 -20.26 0.06 7.21
CA THR A 318 -20.11 1.40 7.78
C THR A 318 -21.45 1.98 8.20
N ASN A 319 -22.49 1.81 7.39
CA ASN A 319 -23.83 2.31 7.72
C ASN A 319 -24.38 1.64 8.98
N ARG A 320 -24.38 0.32 9.07
CA ARG A 320 -24.94 -0.38 10.23
C ARG A 320 -24.13 -0.12 11.51
N VAL A 321 -22.80 -0.29 11.46
CA VAL A 321 -21.98 -0.19 12.67
C VAL A 321 -21.86 1.26 13.16
N ARG A 322 -21.71 2.22 12.24
CA ARG A 322 -21.48 3.62 12.57
C ARG A 322 -22.75 4.46 12.63
N SER A 323 -23.57 4.42 11.55
CA SER A 323 -24.69 5.35 11.40
C SER A 323 -25.93 4.90 12.15
N ASP A 324 -26.27 3.62 12.08
CA ASP A 324 -27.48 3.09 12.68
C ASP A 324 -27.29 2.78 14.17
N GLU A 325 -26.22 2.08 14.51
CA GLU A 325 -25.97 1.61 15.87
C GLU A 325 -24.99 2.49 16.67
N GLY A 326 -24.19 3.33 16.03
CA GLY A 326 -23.26 4.25 16.68
C GLY A 326 -22.13 3.56 17.49
N LEU A 327 -21.77 2.31 17.11
CA LEU A 327 -20.84 1.49 17.87
C LEU A 327 -19.37 1.88 17.66
N ALA A 328 -19.02 2.30 16.44
CA ALA A 328 -17.66 2.61 16.06
C ALA A 328 -17.58 3.83 15.12
N TYR A 329 -16.52 4.63 15.27
CA TYR A 329 -16.25 5.71 14.32
C TYR A 329 -15.76 5.18 12.97
N THR A 330 -14.96 4.12 13.01
CA THR A 330 -14.43 3.43 11.83
C THR A 330 -14.83 1.96 11.87
N ALA A 331 -15.56 1.52 10.85
CA ALA A 331 -15.82 0.12 10.57
C ALA A 331 -15.79 -0.08 9.06
N MET A 332 -15.01 -1.06 8.60
CA MET A 332 -14.81 -1.30 7.17
C MET A 332 -14.47 -2.74 6.86
N THR A 333 -14.60 -3.12 5.59
CA THR A 333 -13.98 -4.34 5.06
C THR A 333 -12.92 -4.00 4.01
N ARG A 334 -11.93 -4.84 3.86
CA ARG A 334 -10.85 -4.64 2.91
C ARG A 334 -10.44 -5.95 2.24
N LEU A 335 -10.40 -5.92 0.93
CA LEU A 335 -9.75 -6.95 0.12
C LEU A 335 -8.33 -6.46 -0.24
N GLN A 336 -7.31 -7.22 0.14
CA GLN A 336 -5.90 -6.93 -0.13
C GLN A 336 -5.29 -8.02 -1.02
N PRO A 337 -5.49 -8.00 -2.34
CA PRO A 337 -4.86 -8.97 -3.23
C PRO A 337 -3.34 -8.82 -3.21
N GLN A 338 -2.62 -9.94 -3.16
CA GLN A 338 -1.17 -9.96 -3.33
C GLN A 338 -0.78 -10.41 -4.74
N VAL A 339 0.38 -9.99 -5.21
CA VAL A 339 0.85 -10.31 -6.56
C VAL A 339 1.25 -11.78 -6.67
N TRP A 340 2.04 -12.27 -5.73
CA TRP A 340 2.74 -13.55 -5.82
C TRP A 340 2.02 -14.69 -5.12
N TYR A 341 1.12 -14.37 -4.18
CA TYR A 341 0.36 -15.33 -3.39
C TYR A 341 -1.03 -14.77 -3.05
N ARG A 342 -1.86 -15.58 -2.42
CA ARG A 342 -3.19 -15.13 -1.99
C ARG A 342 -3.05 -14.08 -0.90
N GLY A 343 -3.70 -12.96 -1.09
CA GLY A 343 -3.80 -11.91 -0.09
C GLY A 343 -4.85 -12.22 0.97
N LEU A 344 -5.36 -11.17 1.63
CA LEU A 344 -6.34 -11.26 2.71
C LEU A 344 -7.61 -10.51 2.34
N PHE A 345 -8.72 -11.03 2.85
CA PHE A 345 -9.92 -10.26 3.13
C PHE A 345 -10.00 -10.04 4.64
N PHE A 346 -10.33 -8.84 5.10
CA PHE A 346 -10.60 -8.62 6.52
C PHE A 346 -11.62 -7.50 6.75
N GLY A 347 -12.44 -7.66 7.79
CA GLY A 347 -13.20 -6.61 8.45
C GLY A 347 -12.35 -6.00 9.55
N PHE A 348 -12.49 -4.70 9.76
CA PHE A 348 -11.77 -3.95 10.80
C PHE A 348 -12.69 -2.93 11.45
N PHE A 349 -12.63 -2.85 12.77
CA PHE A 349 -13.23 -1.75 13.54
C PHE A 349 -12.52 -1.54 14.87
N GLN A 350 -12.76 -0.36 15.46
CA GLN A 350 -12.43 -0.04 16.84
C GLN A 350 -13.69 0.46 17.52
N SER A 351 -14.07 -0.16 18.62
CA SER A 351 -15.27 0.21 19.39
C SER A 351 -15.04 0.10 20.88
N LYS A 352 -15.96 0.67 21.67
CA LYS A 352 -15.93 0.48 23.13
C LYS A 352 -16.00 -1.01 23.47
N ASN A 353 -15.31 -1.44 24.53
CA ASN A 353 -15.24 -2.85 24.93
C ASN A 353 -16.61 -3.54 24.93
N ARG A 354 -17.62 -2.90 25.53
CA ARG A 354 -18.98 -3.45 25.62
C ARG A 354 -19.76 -3.48 24.29
N THR A 355 -19.20 -3.00 23.20
CA THR A 355 -19.83 -3.00 21.87
C THR A 355 -19.05 -3.80 20.83
N VAL A 356 -17.92 -4.41 21.22
CA VAL A 356 -17.08 -5.22 20.32
C VAL A 356 -17.86 -6.42 19.79
N ALA A 357 -18.56 -7.16 20.67
CA ALA A 357 -19.33 -8.34 20.25
C ALA A 357 -20.42 -8.00 19.24
N LEU A 358 -21.20 -6.94 19.49
CA LEU A 358 -22.28 -6.54 18.59
C LEU A 358 -21.74 -6.05 17.24
N ALA A 359 -20.66 -5.26 17.23
CA ALA A 359 -20.05 -4.82 15.99
C ALA A 359 -19.48 -6.00 15.18
N THR A 360 -18.89 -7.00 15.84
CA THR A 360 -18.44 -8.25 15.23
C THR A 360 -19.60 -9.01 14.58
N GLN A 361 -20.70 -9.20 15.31
CA GLN A 361 -21.91 -9.86 14.83
C GLN A 361 -22.46 -9.16 13.59
N ILE A 362 -22.58 -7.83 13.62
CA ILE A 362 -23.10 -7.04 12.49
C ILE A 362 -22.25 -7.25 11.23
N ILE A 363 -20.93 -7.26 11.36
CA ILE A 363 -20.05 -7.48 10.18
C ILE A 363 -20.25 -8.89 9.61
N LEU A 364 -20.36 -9.90 10.47
CA LEU A 364 -20.62 -11.28 10.01
C LEU A 364 -22.02 -11.41 9.38
N GLU A 365 -23.03 -10.75 9.93
CA GLU A 365 -24.37 -10.68 9.34
C GLU A 365 -24.36 -10.03 7.96
N GLU A 366 -23.64 -8.94 7.77
CA GLU A 366 -23.53 -8.30 6.45
C GLU A 366 -22.74 -9.13 5.44
N ILE A 367 -21.74 -9.92 5.90
CA ILE A 367 -21.07 -10.91 5.06
C ILE A 367 -22.06 -12.02 4.64
N GLU A 368 -22.85 -12.54 5.58
CA GLU A 368 -23.88 -13.53 5.23
C GLU A 368 -24.96 -12.95 4.32
N ARG A 369 -25.38 -11.71 4.57
CA ARG A 369 -26.37 -11.03 3.77
C ARG A 369 -25.94 -10.85 2.32
N ILE A 370 -24.69 -10.40 2.06
CA ILE A 370 -24.20 -10.20 0.67
C ILE A 370 -24.00 -11.52 -0.08
N ARG A 371 -23.86 -12.64 0.66
CA ARG A 371 -23.84 -14.00 0.10
C ARG A 371 -25.24 -14.47 -0.30
N ASN A 372 -26.23 -14.21 0.54
CA ASN A 372 -27.56 -14.82 0.43
C ASN A 372 -28.56 -13.92 -0.33
N GLU A 373 -28.35 -12.60 -0.33
CA GLU A 373 -29.23 -11.65 -0.98
C GLU A 373 -28.50 -10.90 -2.11
N PRO A 374 -29.11 -10.76 -3.30
CA PRO A 374 -28.51 -9.94 -4.35
C PRO A 374 -28.39 -8.49 -3.89
N VAL A 375 -27.31 -7.83 -4.30
CA VAL A 375 -27.16 -6.39 -4.10
C VAL A 375 -28.21 -5.62 -4.91
N THR A 376 -28.64 -4.49 -4.40
CA THR A 376 -29.57 -3.61 -5.13
C THR A 376 -28.89 -2.95 -6.33
N GLN A 377 -29.66 -2.56 -7.33
CA GLN A 377 -29.13 -1.82 -8.48
C GLN A 377 -28.47 -0.51 -8.06
N ALA A 378 -29.02 0.18 -7.05
CA ALA A 378 -28.43 1.42 -6.53
C ALA A 378 -27.06 1.21 -5.90
N GLU A 379 -26.86 0.17 -5.08
CA GLU A 379 -25.56 -0.17 -4.50
C GLU A 379 -24.55 -0.51 -5.61
N LEU A 380 -24.98 -1.30 -6.60
CA LEU A 380 -24.14 -1.69 -7.71
C LEU A 380 -23.71 -0.50 -8.57
N ASP A 381 -24.62 0.41 -8.88
CA ASP A 381 -24.36 1.61 -9.67
C ASP A 381 -23.40 2.55 -8.94
N VAL A 382 -23.59 2.77 -7.63
CA VAL A 382 -22.68 3.60 -6.82
C VAL A 382 -21.27 3.04 -6.84
N ALA A 383 -21.09 1.74 -6.58
CA ALA A 383 -19.77 1.11 -6.55
C ALA A 383 -19.10 1.13 -7.92
N LYS A 384 -19.82 0.80 -9.00
CA LYS A 384 -19.31 0.81 -10.38
C LYS A 384 -18.96 2.21 -10.83
N ASN A 385 -19.83 3.20 -10.61
CA ASN A 385 -19.59 4.58 -11.01
C ASN A 385 -18.38 5.16 -10.28
N ALA A 386 -18.25 4.94 -8.95
CA ALA A 386 -17.08 5.37 -8.20
C ALA A 386 -15.78 4.83 -8.80
N MET A 387 -15.78 3.56 -9.24
CA MET A 387 -14.61 2.95 -9.88
C MET A 387 -14.36 3.50 -11.29
N ILE A 388 -15.38 3.64 -12.12
CA ILE A 388 -15.27 4.07 -13.53
C ILE A 388 -14.88 5.55 -13.60
N GLU A 389 -15.58 6.41 -12.85
CA GLU A 389 -15.33 7.86 -12.85
C GLU A 389 -14.01 8.22 -12.15
N GLY A 390 -13.60 7.44 -11.14
CA GLY A 390 -12.31 7.59 -10.48
C GLY A 390 -11.11 7.06 -11.29
N PHE A 391 -11.35 6.31 -12.38
CA PHE A 391 -10.30 5.65 -13.14
C PHE A 391 -9.21 6.59 -13.70
N PRO A 392 -9.53 7.77 -14.27
CA PRO A 392 -8.51 8.68 -14.79
C PRO A 392 -7.51 9.15 -13.75
N GLN A 393 -7.87 9.19 -12.47
CA GLN A 393 -6.97 9.60 -11.39
C GLN A 393 -5.72 8.72 -11.29
N ARG A 394 -5.77 7.48 -11.77
CA ARG A 394 -4.61 6.58 -11.84
C ARG A 394 -3.51 7.10 -12.78
N PHE A 395 -3.89 7.95 -13.72
CA PHE A 395 -3.04 8.49 -14.78
C PHE A 395 -2.98 10.02 -14.71
N SER A 396 -3.27 10.61 -13.55
CA SER A 396 -3.39 12.05 -13.36
C SER A 396 -2.07 12.81 -13.44
N SER A 397 -0.94 12.15 -13.27
CA SER A 397 0.39 12.73 -13.42
C SER A 397 1.33 11.79 -14.17
N LYS A 398 2.41 12.35 -14.74
CA LYS A 398 3.42 11.57 -15.44
C LYS A 398 4.09 10.54 -14.54
N GLN A 399 4.36 10.91 -13.28
CA GLN A 399 4.88 9.98 -12.27
C GLN A 399 3.87 8.87 -11.95
N ALA A 400 2.56 9.15 -11.92
CA ALA A 400 1.53 8.13 -11.71
C ALA A 400 1.47 7.14 -12.87
N ILE A 401 1.56 7.63 -14.12
CA ILE A 401 1.65 6.82 -15.35
C ILE A 401 2.86 5.89 -15.28
N LEU A 402 4.04 6.45 -14.99
CA LEU A 402 5.28 5.68 -14.90
C LEU A 402 5.23 4.61 -13.81
N ARG A 403 4.78 4.96 -12.59
CA ARG A 403 4.62 3.98 -11.49
C ARG A 403 3.69 2.84 -11.90
N GLN A 404 2.61 3.12 -12.64
CA GLN A 404 1.70 2.09 -13.10
C GLN A 404 2.38 1.14 -14.08
N PHE A 405 3.09 1.66 -15.10
CA PHE A 405 3.76 0.84 -16.09
C PHE A 405 4.92 0.04 -15.52
N VAL A 406 5.73 0.66 -14.67
CA VAL A 406 6.83 -0.02 -13.96
C VAL A 406 6.29 -1.17 -13.11
N SER A 407 5.23 -0.91 -12.33
CA SER A 407 4.61 -1.94 -11.50
C SER A 407 4.03 -3.09 -12.34
N ASP A 408 3.38 -2.77 -13.44
CA ASP A 408 2.76 -3.78 -14.31
C ASP A 408 3.82 -4.66 -15.00
N GLU A 409 4.89 -4.08 -15.55
CA GLU A 409 5.99 -4.84 -16.16
C GLU A 409 6.73 -5.68 -15.11
N LEU A 410 7.02 -5.09 -13.95
CA LEU A 410 7.75 -5.78 -12.88
C LEU A 410 6.98 -7.02 -12.37
N THR A 411 5.67 -6.92 -12.33
CA THR A 411 4.77 -7.95 -11.78
C THR A 411 4.06 -8.79 -12.85
N GLY A 412 4.38 -8.58 -14.14
CA GLY A 412 3.86 -9.40 -15.24
C GLY A 412 2.38 -9.19 -15.56
N ARG A 413 1.82 -8.00 -15.31
CA ARG A 413 0.45 -7.70 -15.69
C ARG A 413 0.32 -7.58 -17.22
N ALA A 414 -0.80 -8.02 -17.79
CA ALA A 414 -1.06 -7.92 -19.23
C ALA A 414 -1.07 -6.46 -19.70
N ALA A 415 -0.42 -6.17 -20.82
CA ALA A 415 -0.26 -4.81 -21.34
C ALA A 415 -1.59 -4.11 -21.69
N ASP A 416 -2.63 -4.87 -22.05
CA ASP A 416 -3.96 -4.37 -22.38
C ASP A 416 -4.90 -4.27 -21.16
N TYR A 417 -4.42 -4.60 -19.96
CA TYR A 417 -5.24 -4.68 -18.74
C TYR A 417 -6.06 -3.41 -18.51
N TRP A 418 -5.45 -2.23 -18.65
CA TRP A 418 -6.12 -0.95 -18.35
C TRP A 418 -7.04 -0.49 -19.48
N ARG A 419 -6.79 -0.90 -20.73
CA ARG A 419 -7.67 -0.58 -21.86
C ARG A 419 -9.05 -1.22 -21.71
N THR A 420 -9.11 -2.43 -21.18
CA THR A 420 -10.35 -3.19 -21.02
C THR A 420 -10.95 -3.09 -19.60
N TRP A 421 -10.27 -2.41 -18.69
CA TRP A 421 -10.63 -2.44 -17.28
C TRP A 421 -12.01 -1.83 -17.00
N ARG A 422 -12.34 -0.66 -17.58
CA ARG A 422 -13.65 -0.01 -17.39
C ARG A 422 -14.80 -0.87 -17.93
N ASP A 423 -14.64 -1.47 -19.10
CA ASP A 423 -15.63 -2.34 -19.71
C ASP A 423 -15.88 -3.58 -18.82
N ARG A 424 -14.82 -4.13 -18.25
CA ARG A 424 -14.94 -5.25 -17.29
C ARG A 424 -15.63 -4.84 -16.00
N VAL A 425 -15.40 -3.63 -15.49
CA VAL A 425 -16.15 -3.08 -14.33
C VAL A 425 -17.61 -2.90 -14.72
N ALA A 426 -17.89 -2.31 -15.88
CA ALA A 426 -19.25 -2.08 -16.37
C ALA A 426 -20.04 -3.39 -16.57
N ALA A 427 -19.36 -4.46 -16.95
CA ALA A 427 -19.98 -5.77 -17.20
C ALA A 427 -20.39 -6.54 -15.93
N VAL A 428 -19.92 -6.14 -14.74
CA VAL A 428 -20.30 -6.81 -13.49
C VAL A 428 -21.76 -6.54 -13.17
N ASP A 429 -22.52 -7.58 -12.90
CA ASP A 429 -23.92 -7.55 -12.47
C ASP A 429 -24.09 -8.03 -11.01
N ALA A 430 -25.31 -7.92 -10.49
CA ALA A 430 -25.63 -8.35 -9.12
C ALA A 430 -25.40 -9.87 -8.91
N ALA A 431 -25.64 -10.68 -9.95
CA ALA A 431 -25.43 -12.12 -9.87
C ALA A 431 -23.93 -12.47 -9.75
N ALA A 432 -23.06 -11.74 -10.47
CA ALA A 432 -21.61 -11.87 -10.36
C ALA A 432 -21.12 -11.48 -8.95
N VAL A 433 -21.65 -10.38 -8.38
CA VAL A 433 -21.32 -9.97 -7.00
C VAL A 433 -21.72 -11.04 -5.99
N GLN A 434 -22.92 -11.59 -6.09
CA GLN A 434 -23.39 -12.63 -5.19
C GLN A 434 -22.60 -13.94 -5.36
N ARG A 435 -22.29 -14.33 -6.59
CA ARG A 435 -21.45 -15.50 -6.87
C ARG A 435 -20.10 -15.40 -6.19
N VAL A 436 -19.38 -14.28 -6.41
CA VAL A 436 -18.04 -14.14 -5.81
C VAL A 436 -18.09 -14.01 -4.29
N ALA A 437 -19.15 -13.43 -3.72
CA ALA A 437 -19.36 -13.44 -2.28
C ALA A 437 -19.50 -14.89 -1.75
N ASN A 438 -20.28 -15.74 -2.42
CA ASN A 438 -20.44 -17.15 -2.02
C ASN A 438 -19.15 -17.98 -2.19
N GLU A 439 -18.37 -17.73 -3.24
CA GLU A 439 -17.17 -18.50 -3.54
C GLU A 439 -15.95 -18.10 -2.67
N HIS A 440 -15.90 -16.84 -2.24
CA HIS A 440 -14.70 -16.29 -1.59
C HIS A 440 -14.90 -15.84 -0.13
N LEU A 441 -16.13 -15.63 0.33
CA LEU A 441 -16.43 -15.25 1.70
C LEU A 441 -17.19 -16.38 2.41
N ASP A 442 -16.56 -16.99 3.39
CA ASP A 442 -17.20 -17.97 4.26
C ASP A 442 -16.92 -17.57 5.72
N PRO A 443 -17.94 -17.04 6.45
CA PRO A 443 -17.79 -16.65 7.85
C PRO A 443 -17.29 -17.79 8.75
N GLY A 444 -17.68 -19.02 8.45
CA GLY A 444 -17.25 -20.21 9.20
C GLY A 444 -15.76 -20.54 9.04
N SER A 445 -15.12 -20.02 7.99
CA SER A 445 -13.68 -20.19 7.73
C SER A 445 -12.83 -18.98 8.15
N MET A 446 -13.45 -17.94 8.74
CA MET A 446 -12.75 -16.73 9.17
C MET A 446 -12.20 -16.86 10.60
N ALA A 447 -11.16 -16.13 10.90
CA ALA A 447 -10.66 -15.92 12.25
C ALA A 447 -11.10 -14.54 12.74
N ILE A 448 -11.55 -14.46 13.98
CA ILE A 448 -11.82 -13.22 14.69
C ILE A 448 -10.65 -12.97 15.64
N PHE A 449 -9.98 -11.84 15.49
CA PHE A 449 -8.87 -11.46 16.32
C PHE A 449 -9.16 -10.12 17.01
N VAL A 450 -9.11 -10.13 18.33
CA VAL A 450 -9.42 -8.98 19.19
C VAL A 450 -8.17 -8.57 19.96
N VAL A 451 -7.89 -7.28 19.99
CA VAL A 451 -6.84 -6.69 20.84
C VAL A 451 -7.48 -5.71 21.78
N GLY A 452 -7.32 -5.90 23.09
CA GLY A 452 -7.89 -5.03 24.11
C GLY A 452 -8.15 -5.75 25.44
N ASP A 453 -8.84 -5.09 26.37
CA ASP A 453 -9.21 -5.62 27.67
C ASP A 453 -10.30 -6.71 27.51
N TRP A 454 -9.87 -7.98 27.55
CA TRP A 454 -10.77 -9.11 27.33
C TRP A 454 -11.87 -9.20 28.38
N ASP A 455 -11.56 -8.99 29.66
CA ASP A 455 -12.54 -9.10 30.76
C ASP A 455 -13.69 -8.10 30.58
N ALA A 456 -13.39 -6.93 30.03
CA ALA A 456 -14.39 -5.93 29.70
C ALA A 456 -15.13 -6.21 28.37
N ILE A 457 -14.54 -7.00 27.45
CA ILE A 457 -15.07 -7.31 26.11
C ILE A 457 -15.94 -8.57 26.12
N GLU A 458 -15.53 -9.64 26.80
CA GLU A 458 -16.17 -10.96 26.71
C GLU A 458 -17.64 -10.95 27.14
N GLY A 459 -17.97 -10.15 28.18
CA GLY A 459 -19.34 -9.99 28.68
C GLY A 459 -20.33 -9.39 27.70
N GLY A 460 -19.84 -8.90 26.57
CA GLY A 460 -20.64 -8.46 25.42
C GLY A 460 -21.44 -7.18 25.65
N ASP A 461 -22.48 -7.03 24.85
CA ASP A 461 -23.35 -5.84 24.80
C ASP A 461 -24.15 -5.63 26.10
N LEU A 462 -24.30 -4.37 26.50
CA LEU A 462 -25.04 -3.99 27.72
C LEU A 462 -26.53 -4.38 27.68
N GLU A 463 -27.09 -4.46 26.48
CA GLU A 463 -28.49 -4.86 26.26
C GLU A 463 -28.65 -6.38 26.04
N GLY A 464 -27.54 -7.12 26.08
CA GLY A 464 -27.54 -8.58 25.91
C GLY A 464 -27.83 -9.03 24.47
N ARG A 465 -27.58 -8.19 23.46
CA ARG A 465 -27.84 -8.51 22.05
C ARG A 465 -26.77 -9.41 21.46
N ALA A 466 -25.52 -9.35 21.96
CA ALA A 466 -24.38 -10.14 21.49
C ALA A 466 -23.35 -10.36 22.58
N SER A 467 -22.66 -11.50 22.55
CA SER A 467 -21.52 -11.82 23.39
C SER A 467 -20.38 -12.41 22.55
N MET A 468 -19.13 -12.13 22.92
CA MET A 468 -17.98 -12.77 22.24
C MET A 468 -17.97 -14.28 22.41
N LEU A 469 -18.58 -14.79 23.50
CA LEU A 469 -18.70 -16.23 23.79
C LEU A 469 -19.68 -16.96 22.86
N GLU A 470 -20.43 -16.26 22.03
CA GLU A 470 -21.30 -16.87 21.01
C GLU A 470 -20.53 -17.27 19.75
N PHE A 471 -19.34 -16.72 19.53
CA PHE A 471 -18.48 -17.07 18.41
C PHE A 471 -17.62 -18.30 18.76
N PHE A 472 -17.50 -19.23 17.81
CA PHE A 472 -16.68 -20.46 17.93
C PHE A 472 -16.94 -21.27 19.20
N GLY A 473 -18.20 -21.30 19.69
CA GLY A 473 -18.59 -22.03 20.91
C GLY A 473 -18.02 -21.46 22.21
N GLY A 474 -17.55 -20.23 22.19
CA GLY A 474 -16.94 -19.55 23.33
C GLY A 474 -15.49 -19.94 23.60
N GLU A 475 -14.88 -20.73 22.72
CA GLU A 475 -13.46 -21.06 22.83
C GLU A 475 -12.59 -19.91 22.32
N VAL A 476 -11.75 -19.37 23.20
CA VAL A 476 -10.84 -18.25 22.91
C VAL A 476 -9.39 -18.72 23.03
N GLU A 477 -8.59 -18.47 22.00
CA GLU A 477 -7.15 -18.63 22.08
C GLU A 477 -6.50 -17.30 22.49
N HIS A 478 -6.05 -17.21 23.75
CA HIS A 478 -5.30 -16.07 24.25
C HIS A 478 -3.86 -16.17 23.79
N LEU A 479 -3.48 -15.29 22.87
CA LEU A 479 -2.12 -15.22 22.37
C LEU A 479 -1.23 -14.53 23.40
N PRO A 480 -0.03 -15.05 23.70
CA PRO A 480 0.86 -14.42 24.65
C PRO A 480 1.32 -13.05 24.12
N MET A 481 1.45 -12.07 25.01
CA MET A 481 2.17 -10.84 24.70
C MET A 481 3.61 -11.20 24.39
N LEU A 482 4.15 -10.63 23.31
CA LEU A 482 5.53 -10.85 22.93
C LEU A 482 6.40 -9.71 23.46
N ASP A 483 7.56 -10.04 24.02
CA ASP A 483 8.54 -9.04 24.43
C ASP A 483 8.85 -8.10 23.24
N PRO A 484 8.82 -6.79 23.42
CA PRO A 484 8.95 -5.83 22.32
C PRO A 484 10.33 -5.86 21.64
N LEU A 485 11.37 -6.35 22.32
CA LEU A 485 12.73 -6.41 21.80
C LEU A 485 13.09 -7.79 21.26
N THR A 486 12.72 -8.87 21.96
CA THR A 486 13.09 -10.23 21.58
C THR A 486 12.05 -10.95 20.75
N ARG A 487 10.78 -10.53 20.85
CA ARG A 487 9.59 -11.20 20.28
C ARG A 487 9.36 -12.61 20.84
N GLU A 488 9.94 -12.92 21.98
CA GLU A 488 9.63 -14.13 22.73
C GLU A 488 8.35 -13.91 23.58
N PRO A 489 7.57 -14.98 23.83
CA PRO A 489 6.42 -14.88 24.70
C PRO A 489 6.80 -14.41 26.11
N MET A 490 6.09 -13.42 26.66
CA MET A 490 6.23 -12.95 28.02
C MET A 490 5.41 -13.84 28.95
N GLU A 491 5.92 -14.11 30.17
CA GLU A 491 5.13 -14.79 31.22
C GLU A 491 4.02 -13.86 31.72
N SER A 492 2.85 -14.44 32.05
CA SER A 492 1.73 -13.69 32.63
C SER A 492 2.14 -13.15 34.01
N GLY A 493 2.60 -11.93 34.07
CA GLY A 493 3.12 -11.25 35.26
C GLY A 493 4.20 -10.22 34.99
N ASP A 494 4.91 -10.33 33.85
CA ASP A 494 5.95 -9.39 33.46
C ASP A 494 5.42 -8.18 32.65
N ALA A 495 4.09 -8.08 32.46
CA ALA A 495 3.42 -7.03 31.71
C ALA A 495 3.42 -5.63 32.39
N THR A 496 3.95 -5.53 33.62
CA THR A 496 4.14 -4.24 34.28
C THR A 496 5.55 -3.74 33.98
N GLY A 497 5.72 -3.07 32.83
CA GLY A 497 6.93 -2.31 32.55
C GLY A 497 7.19 -1.20 33.56
N PRO A 498 8.43 -0.70 33.65
CA PRO A 498 8.84 0.30 34.61
C PRO A 498 8.15 1.65 34.43
#